data_79e68ef726ebc6b5c394aefd02618292
#
_entry.id   79e68ef726ebc6b5c394aefd02618292
#
_cell.length_a   1.000
_cell.length_b   1.000
_cell.length_c   1.000
_cell.angle_alpha   90.00
_cell.angle_beta   90.00
_cell.angle_gamma   90.00
#
_symmetry.space_group_name_H-M   'P 1'
#
loop_
_entity.id
_entity.type
_entity.pdbx_description
1 polymer ?
#
loop_
_entity_poly.entity_id
_entity_poly.type
_entity_poly.pdbx_seq_one_letter_code
_entity_poly.pdbx_strand_id
1 'polypeptide(L)'
;MSADDIFFWGNWVLVGALVVGVLATYAVVVSGNIRDKELKRELKDKDDKIADANARGEEARAEGAKANLELERLKAPRTLTDEQQLRMAEKLKAFRGTTFEMVTYPGLLEPAQFSATISTLLVRAEWALNVHTGKHFLLENGSGVVVVASTQGSPMADRVARALLESLVSEGVAARLDHDSLKVNPTKIDIQIQVGLK
;
A
#
# COMPACT_ATOMS: atom_id res chain seq x y z
N MET A 1 -64.12 -1.96 77.53
CA MET A 1 -63.53 -2.88 76.55
C MET A 1 -63.31 -4.20 77.21
N SER A 2 -63.96 -5.23 76.73
CA SER A 2 -63.79 -6.58 77.36
C SER A 2 -62.50 -7.18 76.82
N ALA A 3 -61.97 -8.16 77.62
CA ALA A 3 -60.74 -8.87 77.15
C ALA A 3 -60.92 -9.54 75.80
N ASP A 4 -62.14 -9.94 75.46
CA ASP A 4 -62.52 -10.56 74.20
C ASP A 4 -62.44 -9.56 72.99
N ASP A 5 -62.82 -8.30 73.28
CA ASP A 5 -62.71 -7.23 72.19
C ASP A 5 -61.24 -6.97 71.84
N ILE A 6 -60.36 -6.98 72.87
CA ILE A 6 -58.92 -6.74 72.63
C ILE A 6 -58.31 -7.90 71.83
N PHE A 7 -58.72 -9.14 72.19
CA PHE A 7 -58.24 -10.33 71.46
C PHE A 7 -58.73 -10.40 70.04
N PHE A 8 -59.97 -10.01 69.77
CA PHE A 8 -60.56 -9.95 68.44
C PHE A 8 -59.87 -8.93 67.59
N TRP A 9 -59.72 -7.69 68.08
CA TRP A 9 -58.99 -6.64 67.33
C TRP A 9 -57.51 -6.93 67.08
N GLY A 10 -56.82 -7.53 68.05
CA GLY A 10 -55.43 -7.98 67.92
C GLY A 10 -55.24 -8.98 66.79
N ASN A 11 -56.17 -9.94 66.69
CA ASN A 11 -56.13 -10.95 65.65
C ASN A 11 -56.32 -10.35 64.22
N TRP A 12 -57.23 -9.37 64.06
CA TRP A 12 -57.44 -8.68 62.83
C TRP A 12 -56.24 -7.82 62.40
N VAL A 13 -55.59 -7.18 63.34
CA VAL A 13 -54.36 -6.44 63.10
C VAL A 13 -53.24 -7.36 62.64
N LEU A 14 -53.15 -8.54 63.23
CA LEU A 14 -52.12 -9.54 62.83
C LEU A 14 -52.37 -10.10 61.44
N VAL A 15 -53.60 -10.39 61.07
CA VAL A 15 -53.99 -10.82 59.75
C VAL A 15 -53.74 -9.70 58.75
N GLY A 16 -54.05 -8.46 59.05
CA GLY A 16 -53.76 -7.30 58.22
C GLY A 16 -52.27 -7.10 57.99
N ALA A 17 -51.44 -7.22 59.03
CA ALA A 17 -49.97 -7.14 58.88
C ALA A 17 -49.39 -8.24 58.02
N LEU A 18 -49.96 -9.45 58.10
CA LEU A 18 -49.51 -10.59 57.31
C LEU A 18 -49.83 -10.38 55.81
N VAL A 19 -51.03 -9.88 55.53
CA VAL A 19 -51.41 -9.54 54.12
C VAL A 19 -50.51 -8.44 53.54
N VAL A 20 -50.23 -7.39 54.29
CA VAL A 20 -49.31 -6.32 53.86
C VAL A 20 -47.89 -6.85 53.62
N GLY A 21 -47.42 -7.73 54.52
CA GLY A 21 -46.11 -8.40 54.39
C GLY A 21 -45.99 -9.22 53.10
N VAL A 22 -47.00 -9.98 52.75
CA VAL A 22 -47.07 -10.79 51.54
C VAL A 22 -47.06 -9.88 50.26
N LEU A 23 -47.87 -8.82 50.27
CA LEU A 23 -47.90 -7.85 49.15
C LEU A 23 -46.57 -7.12 48.99
N ALA A 24 -45.94 -6.74 50.07
CA ALA A 24 -44.62 -6.09 50.01
C ALA A 24 -43.55 -7.04 49.42
N THR A 25 -43.55 -8.31 49.87
CA THR A 25 -42.64 -9.34 49.33
C THR A 25 -42.89 -9.57 47.85
N TYR A 26 -44.14 -9.66 47.44
CA TYR A 26 -44.50 -9.80 46.00
C TYR A 26 -44.00 -8.61 45.17
N ALA A 27 -44.20 -7.39 45.65
CA ALA A 27 -43.73 -6.19 44.98
C ALA A 27 -42.19 -6.17 44.80
N VAL A 28 -41.45 -6.61 45.83
CA VAL A 28 -39.97 -6.71 45.75
C VAL A 28 -39.52 -7.74 44.71
N VAL A 29 -40.17 -8.92 44.70
CA VAL A 29 -39.85 -9.99 43.75
C VAL A 29 -40.13 -9.56 42.32
N VAL A 30 -41.27 -8.93 42.04
CA VAL A 30 -41.64 -8.44 40.72
C VAL A 30 -40.66 -7.34 40.24
N SER A 31 -40.32 -6.39 41.12
CA SER A 31 -39.36 -5.32 40.81
C SER A 31 -37.97 -5.87 40.56
N GLY A 32 -37.53 -6.90 41.29
CA GLY A 32 -36.26 -7.57 41.04
C GLY A 32 -36.21 -8.24 39.68
N ASN A 33 -37.26 -8.96 39.30
CA ASN A 33 -37.33 -9.62 38.00
C ASN A 33 -37.34 -8.63 36.79
N ILE A 34 -37.91 -7.45 36.96
CA ILE A 34 -37.87 -6.39 35.92
C ILE A 34 -36.46 -5.87 35.76
N ARG A 35 -35.81 -5.52 36.87
CA ARG A 35 -34.41 -5.05 36.87
C ARG A 35 -33.45 -6.07 36.25
N ASP A 36 -33.59 -7.34 36.59
CA ASP A 36 -32.75 -8.40 36.01
C ASP A 36 -32.92 -8.53 34.51
N LYS A 37 -34.14 -8.35 34.00
CA LYS A 37 -34.39 -8.35 32.52
C LYS A 37 -33.78 -7.14 31.83
N GLU A 38 -33.85 -5.96 32.43
CA GLU A 38 -33.25 -4.74 31.89
C GLU A 38 -31.72 -4.86 31.89
N LEU A 39 -31.13 -5.33 33.00
CA LEU A 39 -29.69 -5.54 33.10
C LEU A 39 -29.15 -6.55 32.04
N LYS A 40 -29.89 -7.65 31.85
CA LYS A 40 -29.55 -8.64 30.82
C LYS A 40 -29.63 -8.08 29.40
N ARG A 41 -30.61 -7.19 29.14
CA ARG A 41 -30.69 -6.50 27.83
C ARG A 41 -29.53 -5.52 27.63
N GLU A 42 -29.22 -4.72 28.66
CA GLU A 42 -28.08 -3.80 28.58
C GLU A 42 -26.73 -4.52 28.40
N LEU A 43 -26.55 -5.65 29.10
CA LEU A 43 -25.35 -6.47 28.93
C LEU A 43 -25.24 -7.01 27.50
N LYS A 44 -26.35 -7.55 26.97
CA LYS A 44 -26.37 -8.04 25.59
C LYS A 44 -26.07 -6.95 24.59
N ASP A 45 -26.66 -5.76 24.72
CA ASP A 45 -26.40 -4.61 23.85
C ASP A 45 -24.92 -4.16 23.91
N LYS A 46 -24.30 -4.25 25.09
CA LYS A 46 -22.87 -3.96 25.24
C LYS A 46 -22.00 -5.03 24.61
N ASP A 47 -22.34 -6.28 24.75
CA ASP A 47 -21.62 -7.40 24.13
C ASP A 47 -21.68 -7.31 22.60
N ASP A 48 -22.86 -7.00 22.04
CA ASP A 48 -23.03 -6.79 20.60
C ASP A 48 -22.19 -5.61 20.09
N LYS A 49 -22.15 -4.49 20.85
CA LYS A 49 -21.30 -3.33 20.52
C LYS A 49 -19.81 -3.63 20.62
N ILE A 50 -19.40 -4.44 21.58
CA ILE A 50 -18.00 -4.88 21.73
C ILE A 50 -17.62 -5.80 20.56
N ALA A 51 -18.50 -6.72 20.16
CA ALA A 51 -18.28 -7.59 19.02
C ALA A 51 -18.13 -6.78 17.72
N ASP A 52 -19.02 -5.81 17.48
CA ASP A 52 -18.95 -4.89 16.33
C ASP A 52 -17.66 -4.06 16.34
N ALA A 53 -17.28 -3.52 17.50
CA ALA A 53 -16.06 -2.73 17.63
C ALA A 53 -14.81 -3.58 17.37
N ASN A 54 -14.79 -4.83 17.85
CA ASN A 54 -13.70 -5.77 17.60
C ASN A 54 -13.61 -6.13 16.10
N ALA A 55 -14.74 -6.42 15.46
CA ALA A 55 -14.78 -6.73 14.04
C ALA A 55 -14.23 -5.56 13.18
N ARG A 56 -14.68 -4.33 13.46
CA ARG A 56 -14.13 -3.12 12.79
C ARG A 56 -12.65 -2.91 13.10
N GLY A 57 -12.21 -3.22 14.31
CA GLY A 57 -10.80 -3.15 14.69
C GLY A 57 -9.93 -4.14 13.90
N GLU A 58 -10.42 -5.35 13.65
CA GLU A 58 -9.73 -6.34 12.83
C GLU A 58 -9.68 -5.95 11.35
N GLU A 59 -10.79 -5.43 10.80
CA GLU A 59 -10.81 -4.89 9.44
C GLU A 59 -9.80 -3.75 9.25
N ALA A 60 -9.80 -2.78 10.17
CA ALA A 60 -8.86 -1.67 10.11
C ALA A 60 -7.38 -2.12 10.21
N ARG A 61 -7.11 -3.15 11.02
CA ARG A 61 -5.76 -3.75 11.10
C ARG A 61 -5.38 -4.45 9.80
N ALA A 62 -6.29 -5.17 9.17
CA ALA A 62 -6.05 -5.83 7.90
C ALA A 62 -5.81 -4.83 6.77
N GLU A 63 -6.58 -3.73 6.72
CA GLU A 63 -6.35 -2.64 5.78
C GLU A 63 -5.01 -1.93 6.02
N GLY A 64 -4.67 -1.65 7.27
CA GLY A 64 -3.38 -1.08 7.63
C GLY A 64 -2.20 -1.97 7.25
N ALA A 65 -2.33 -3.28 7.42
CA ALA A 65 -1.31 -4.23 7.00
C ALA A 65 -1.14 -4.26 5.47
N LYS A 66 -2.24 -4.21 4.71
CA LYS A 66 -2.20 -4.11 3.23
C LYS A 66 -1.54 -2.81 2.79
N ALA A 67 -1.93 -1.68 3.37
CA ALA A 67 -1.34 -0.38 3.04
C ALA A 67 0.16 -0.32 3.36
N ASN A 68 0.60 -0.91 4.46
CA ASN A 68 2.02 -1.01 4.81
C ASN A 68 2.79 -1.88 3.81
N LEU A 69 2.22 -3.00 3.38
CA LEU A 69 2.84 -3.89 2.40
C LEU A 69 2.96 -3.21 1.02
N GLU A 70 1.97 -2.44 0.62
CA GLU A 70 2.04 -1.61 -0.59
C GLU A 70 3.11 -0.51 -0.46
N LEU A 71 3.19 0.14 0.69
CA LEU A 71 4.21 1.14 0.97
C LEU A 71 5.62 0.54 0.92
N GLU A 72 5.82 -0.66 1.47
CA GLU A 72 7.10 -1.38 1.38
C GLU A 72 7.43 -1.74 -0.07
N ARG A 73 6.46 -2.20 -0.86
CA ARG A 73 6.65 -2.46 -2.31
C ARG A 73 7.04 -1.19 -3.06
N LEU A 74 6.41 -0.06 -2.73
CA LEU A 74 6.76 1.23 -3.33
C LEU A 74 8.16 1.69 -2.94
N LYS A 75 8.60 1.43 -1.71
CA LYS A 75 9.93 1.80 -1.20
C LYS A 75 11.04 0.83 -1.61
N ALA A 76 10.71 -0.43 -1.94
CA ALA A 76 11.70 -1.40 -2.35
C ALA A 76 12.48 -0.89 -3.58
N PRO A 77 13.81 -0.93 -3.59
CA PRO A 77 14.61 -0.46 -4.72
C PRO A 77 14.29 -1.30 -5.97
N ARG A 78 14.31 -0.66 -7.13
CA ARG A 78 14.19 -1.36 -8.41
C ARG A 78 15.42 -2.24 -8.60
N THR A 79 15.21 -3.51 -8.87
CA THR A 79 16.29 -4.47 -9.13
C THR A 79 15.91 -5.32 -10.33
N LEU A 80 16.91 -5.69 -11.12
CA LEU A 80 16.82 -6.72 -12.13
C LEU A 80 17.67 -7.90 -11.68
N THR A 81 17.10 -9.08 -11.62
CA THR A 81 17.87 -10.29 -11.32
C THR A 81 18.89 -10.58 -12.41
N ASP A 82 19.92 -11.34 -12.11
CA ASP A 82 20.95 -11.72 -13.11
C ASP A 82 20.33 -12.44 -14.33
N GLU A 83 19.31 -13.26 -14.09
CA GLU A 83 18.58 -13.94 -15.16
C GLU A 83 17.81 -12.96 -16.06
N GLN A 84 17.15 -11.95 -15.46
CA GLN A 84 16.46 -10.91 -16.21
C GLN A 84 17.46 -10.10 -17.05
N GLN A 85 18.57 -9.68 -16.44
CA GLN A 85 19.64 -8.96 -17.15
C GLN A 85 20.18 -9.78 -18.32
N LEU A 86 20.39 -11.08 -18.14
CA LEU A 86 20.90 -11.95 -19.18
C LEU A 86 19.91 -12.08 -20.35
N ARG A 87 18.61 -12.32 -20.06
CA ARG A 87 17.57 -12.39 -21.09
C ARG A 87 17.45 -11.09 -21.89
N MET A 88 17.50 -9.94 -21.20
CA MET A 88 17.46 -8.65 -21.85
C MET A 88 18.69 -8.43 -22.72
N ALA A 89 19.89 -8.71 -22.20
CA ALA A 89 21.14 -8.54 -22.94
C ALA A 89 21.14 -9.38 -24.22
N GLU A 90 20.69 -10.65 -24.16
CA GLU A 90 20.61 -11.50 -25.35
C GLU A 90 19.65 -10.93 -26.43
N LYS A 91 18.47 -10.42 -26.01
CA LYS A 91 17.55 -9.77 -26.95
C LYS A 91 18.17 -8.52 -27.59
N LEU A 92 18.89 -7.73 -26.80
CA LEU A 92 19.46 -6.46 -27.22
C LEU A 92 20.77 -6.60 -28.01
N LYS A 93 21.42 -7.77 -27.99
CA LYS A 93 22.59 -8.06 -28.86
C LYS A 93 22.30 -7.89 -30.35
N ALA A 94 21.05 -8.04 -30.77
CA ALA A 94 20.67 -7.74 -32.16
C ALA A 94 20.99 -6.29 -32.59
N PHE A 95 21.18 -5.42 -31.62
CA PHE A 95 21.50 -4.01 -31.81
C PHE A 95 22.90 -3.64 -31.27
N ARG A 96 23.84 -4.59 -31.31
CA ARG A 96 25.23 -4.37 -30.91
C ARG A 96 25.84 -3.14 -31.61
N GLY A 97 26.72 -2.46 -30.91
CA GLY A 97 27.38 -1.24 -31.40
C GLY A 97 26.55 0.04 -31.23
N THR A 98 25.31 -0.06 -30.69
CA THR A 98 24.53 1.12 -30.36
C THR A 98 25.26 1.93 -29.27
N THR A 99 25.32 3.25 -29.47
CA THR A 99 25.87 4.17 -28.48
C THR A 99 24.78 4.67 -27.54
N PHE A 100 25.02 4.60 -26.23
CA PHE A 100 24.05 5.06 -25.25
C PHE A 100 24.67 5.95 -24.18
N GLU A 101 23.86 6.83 -23.62
CA GLU A 101 24.20 7.68 -22.48
C GLU A 101 23.24 7.41 -21.32
N MET A 102 23.79 7.44 -20.10
CA MET A 102 23.00 7.33 -18.88
C MET A 102 22.91 8.66 -18.14
N VAL A 103 21.70 9.05 -17.79
CA VAL A 103 21.41 10.25 -16.99
C VAL A 103 20.65 9.84 -15.72
N THR A 104 21.14 10.26 -14.57
CA THR A 104 20.51 9.98 -13.28
C THR A 104 20.36 11.24 -12.44
N TYR A 105 19.45 11.22 -11.49
CA TYR A 105 19.35 12.28 -10.50
C TYR A 105 20.58 12.28 -9.59
N PRO A 106 21.29 13.41 -9.48
CA PRO A 106 22.46 13.51 -8.63
C PRO A 106 22.07 13.35 -7.15
N GLY A 107 22.90 12.61 -6.38
CA GLY A 107 22.74 12.47 -4.94
C GLY A 107 21.70 11.43 -4.47
N LEU A 108 21.02 10.75 -5.38
CA LEU A 108 20.06 9.70 -5.04
C LEU A 108 20.65 8.31 -5.31
N LEU A 109 20.71 7.48 -4.27
CA LEU A 109 21.36 6.17 -4.33
C LEU A 109 20.61 5.17 -5.21
N GLU A 110 19.29 5.09 -5.08
CA GLU A 110 18.47 4.10 -5.80
C GLU A 110 18.52 4.31 -7.34
N PRO A 111 18.27 5.51 -7.89
CA PRO A 111 18.42 5.74 -9.33
C PRO A 111 19.83 5.46 -9.84
N ALA A 112 20.87 5.79 -9.05
CA ALA A 112 22.24 5.54 -9.43
C ALA A 112 22.56 4.03 -9.50
N GLN A 113 22.10 3.24 -8.53
CA GLN A 113 22.28 1.79 -8.50
C GLN A 113 21.52 1.13 -9.65
N PHE A 114 20.29 1.54 -9.89
CA PHE A 114 19.49 0.99 -10.98
C PHE A 114 20.06 1.35 -12.37
N SER A 115 20.57 2.57 -12.52
CA SER A 115 21.29 3.02 -13.70
C SER A 115 22.55 2.16 -13.96
N ALA A 116 23.33 1.87 -12.92
CA ALA A 116 24.49 1.00 -13.03
C ALA A 116 24.09 -0.42 -13.50
N THR A 117 22.97 -0.95 -13.00
CA THR A 117 22.42 -2.25 -13.42
C THR A 117 22.06 -2.23 -14.91
N ILE A 118 21.33 -1.20 -15.39
CA ILE A 118 20.99 -1.05 -16.81
C ILE A 118 22.26 -0.90 -17.65
N SER A 119 23.21 -0.08 -17.22
CA SER A 119 24.47 0.08 -17.96
C SER A 119 25.21 -1.24 -18.11
N THR A 120 25.29 -2.04 -17.05
CA THR A 120 25.97 -3.34 -17.07
C THR A 120 25.31 -4.30 -18.05
N LEU A 121 23.97 -4.36 -18.08
CA LEU A 121 23.28 -5.24 -19.04
C LEU A 121 23.46 -4.77 -20.49
N LEU A 122 23.47 -3.45 -20.75
CA LEU A 122 23.67 -2.92 -22.10
C LEU A 122 25.12 -3.16 -22.59
N VAL A 123 26.10 -3.01 -21.72
CA VAL A 123 27.50 -3.37 -22.06
C VAL A 123 27.61 -4.88 -22.35
N ARG A 124 26.88 -5.75 -21.61
CA ARG A 124 26.79 -7.20 -21.95
C ARG A 124 26.13 -7.44 -23.31
N ALA A 125 25.23 -6.55 -23.74
CA ALA A 125 24.62 -6.57 -25.08
C ALA A 125 25.54 -5.98 -26.15
N GLU A 126 26.81 -5.71 -25.84
CA GLU A 126 27.80 -5.11 -26.72
C GLU A 126 27.43 -3.69 -27.21
N TRP A 127 26.73 -2.93 -26.35
CA TRP A 127 26.47 -1.51 -26.59
C TRP A 127 27.61 -0.68 -26.02
N ALA A 128 27.86 0.47 -26.62
CA ALA A 128 28.94 1.38 -26.23
C ALA A 128 28.42 2.49 -25.32
N LEU A 129 28.88 2.51 -24.06
CA LEU A 129 28.56 3.60 -23.12
C LEU A 129 29.34 4.86 -23.51
N ASN A 130 28.61 5.92 -23.76
CA ASN A 130 29.20 7.25 -23.93
C ASN A 130 29.11 8.01 -22.60
N VAL A 131 30.26 8.27 -22.00
CA VAL A 131 30.33 9.05 -20.75
C VAL A 131 30.38 10.53 -21.12
N HIS A 132 29.23 11.19 -21.01
CA HIS A 132 29.16 12.62 -21.23
C HIS A 132 29.45 13.38 -19.93
N THR A 133 30.40 14.31 -19.97
CA THR A 133 30.76 15.16 -18.83
C THR A 133 30.02 16.52 -18.84
N GLY A 134 28.96 16.63 -19.63
CA GLY A 134 28.18 17.85 -19.78
C GLY A 134 27.10 18.06 -18.73
N LYS A 135 26.46 19.22 -18.79
CA LYS A 135 25.31 19.53 -17.89
C LYS A 135 24.16 18.57 -18.17
N HIS A 136 23.82 17.76 -17.17
CA HIS A 136 22.65 16.89 -17.24
C HIS A 136 21.37 17.73 -17.19
N PHE A 137 20.51 17.59 -18.18
CA PHE A 137 19.17 18.15 -18.11
C PHE A 137 18.33 17.20 -17.28
N LEU A 138 17.87 17.69 -16.12
CA LEU A 138 16.97 16.97 -15.27
C LEU A 138 15.61 16.84 -15.95
N LEU A 139 15.02 15.67 -15.86
CA LEU A 139 13.63 15.44 -16.22
C LEU A 139 12.72 16.32 -15.38
N GLU A 140 11.85 17.08 -15.99
CA GLU A 140 10.85 17.89 -15.28
C GLU A 140 9.84 17.04 -14.49
N ASN A 141 9.72 15.74 -14.78
CA ASN A 141 8.82 14.80 -14.08
C ASN A 141 9.44 13.41 -13.96
N GLY A 142 10.48 13.31 -13.17
CA GLY A 142 11.42 12.20 -13.10
C GLY A 142 10.98 10.93 -12.40
N SER A 143 9.86 10.31 -12.76
CA SER A 143 9.54 8.95 -12.29
C SER A 143 9.79 7.90 -13.38
N GLY A 144 10.29 6.73 -12.98
CA GLY A 144 10.52 5.60 -13.88
C GLY A 144 11.80 5.70 -14.71
N VAL A 145 11.83 4.95 -15.81
CA VAL A 145 12.90 4.99 -16.81
C VAL A 145 12.37 5.65 -18.08
N VAL A 146 13.09 6.65 -18.59
CA VAL A 146 12.74 7.27 -19.86
C VAL A 146 13.83 6.92 -20.87
N VAL A 147 13.42 6.27 -21.94
CA VAL A 147 14.27 5.98 -23.09
C VAL A 147 14.03 7.05 -24.13
N VAL A 148 15.08 7.74 -24.52
CA VAL A 148 15.01 8.83 -25.49
C VAL A 148 15.83 8.47 -26.71
N ALA A 149 15.15 8.37 -27.85
CA ALA A 149 15.83 8.18 -29.15
C ALA A 149 16.33 9.50 -29.71
N SER A 150 17.49 9.51 -30.33
CA SER A 150 17.99 10.69 -31.01
C SER A 150 17.06 11.08 -32.18
N THR A 151 16.48 12.28 -32.15
CA THR A 151 15.56 12.77 -33.21
C THR A 151 16.25 13.07 -34.55
N GLN A 152 17.56 13.28 -34.52
CA GLN A 152 18.38 13.38 -35.72
C GLN A 152 19.04 12.04 -36.10
N GLY A 153 18.65 11.00 -35.31
CA GLY A 153 19.17 9.66 -35.49
C GLY A 153 18.58 8.92 -36.68
N SER A 154 19.27 7.91 -37.04
CA SER A 154 18.85 6.89 -38.00
C SER A 154 17.47 6.31 -37.60
N PRO A 155 16.64 5.87 -38.56
CA PRO A 155 15.48 5.00 -38.27
C PRO A 155 15.80 3.80 -37.36
N MET A 156 17.08 3.46 -37.27
CA MET A 156 17.62 2.46 -36.38
C MET A 156 17.49 2.88 -34.90
N ALA A 157 17.74 4.13 -34.54
CA ALA A 157 17.68 4.62 -33.16
C ALA A 157 16.28 4.43 -32.55
N ASP A 158 15.23 4.72 -33.30
CA ASP A 158 13.84 4.50 -32.84
C ASP A 158 13.53 3.01 -32.62
N ARG A 159 13.99 2.14 -33.52
CA ARG A 159 13.82 0.68 -33.38
C ARG A 159 14.53 0.15 -32.14
N VAL A 160 15.74 0.62 -31.91
CA VAL A 160 16.55 0.23 -30.73
C VAL A 160 15.91 0.73 -29.44
N ALA A 161 15.44 1.99 -29.42
CA ALA A 161 14.75 2.55 -28.27
C ALA A 161 13.47 1.76 -27.90
N ARG A 162 12.69 1.38 -28.92
CA ARG A 162 11.50 0.52 -28.72
C ARG A 162 11.87 -0.86 -28.20
N ALA A 163 12.90 -1.50 -28.75
CA ALA A 163 13.35 -2.81 -28.28
C ALA A 163 13.84 -2.77 -26.84
N LEU A 164 14.53 -1.70 -26.43
CA LEU A 164 14.93 -1.49 -25.04
C LEU A 164 13.70 -1.27 -24.15
N LEU A 165 12.77 -0.41 -24.57
CA LEU A 165 11.52 -0.17 -23.85
C LEU A 165 10.73 -1.46 -23.63
N GLU A 166 10.51 -2.23 -24.69
CA GLU A 166 9.79 -3.52 -24.62
C GLU A 166 10.50 -4.51 -23.68
N SER A 167 11.84 -4.56 -23.73
CA SER A 167 12.63 -5.40 -22.83
C SER A 167 12.47 -4.99 -21.38
N LEU A 168 12.54 -3.70 -21.06
CA LEU A 168 12.34 -3.17 -19.70
C LEU A 168 10.93 -3.47 -19.17
N VAL A 169 9.91 -3.18 -19.99
CA VAL A 169 8.49 -3.38 -19.61
C VAL A 169 8.19 -4.87 -19.43
N SER A 170 8.73 -5.75 -20.29
CA SER A 170 8.53 -7.20 -20.16
C SER A 170 9.11 -7.78 -18.86
N GLU A 171 10.11 -7.14 -18.28
CA GLU A 171 10.69 -7.54 -16.99
C GLU A 171 10.09 -6.74 -15.80
N GLY A 172 8.99 -6.00 -16.03
CA GLY A 172 8.25 -5.29 -14.98
C GLY A 172 8.79 -3.91 -14.59
N VAL A 173 9.72 -3.38 -15.38
CA VAL A 173 10.26 -2.03 -15.16
C VAL A 173 9.32 -0.99 -15.77
N ALA A 174 8.87 -0.03 -14.96
CA ALA A 174 8.11 1.12 -15.47
C ALA A 174 9.02 1.99 -16.36
N ALA A 175 8.79 1.92 -17.66
CA ALA A 175 9.57 2.66 -18.65
C ALA A 175 8.67 3.31 -19.71
N ARG A 176 9.13 4.40 -20.30
CA ARG A 176 8.45 5.09 -21.39
C ARG A 176 9.43 5.57 -22.45
N LEU A 177 8.93 5.73 -23.67
CA LEU A 177 9.67 6.35 -24.75
C LEU A 177 9.32 7.84 -24.79
N ASP A 178 10.34 8.67 -24.99
CA ASP A 178 10.19 10.11 -25.19
C ASP A 178 10.95 10.52 -26.46
N HIS A 179 10.31 11.35 -27.27
CA HIS A 179 10.87 11.84 -28.54
C HIS A 179 11.24 13.31 -28.48
N ASP A 180 10.77 14.06 -27.49
CA ASP A 180 10.83 15.53 -27.50
C ASP A 180 11.94 16.14 -26.63
N SER A 181 12.52 15.38 -25.70
CA SER A 181 13.43 15.97 -24.71
C SER A 181 14.85 16.19 -25.19
N LEU A 182 15.13 15.99 -26.47
CA LEU A 182 16.50 15.97 -26.95
C LEU A 182 17.02 17.28 -27.53
N LYS A 183 17.65 18.01 -26.65
CA LYS A 183 18.85 18.79 -27.00
C LYS A 183 20.13 17.96 -26.81
N VAL A 184 20.09 16.67 -27.13
CA VAL A 184 21.28 15.81 -27.10
C VAL A 184 22.11 16.15 -28.32
N ASN A 185 23.43 16.20 -28.16
CA ASN A 185 24.34 16.40 -29.26
C ASN A 185 24.21 15.20 -30.24
N PRO A 186 23.53 15.36 -31.39
CA PRO A 186 23.06 14.24 -32.22
C PRO A 186 24.18 13.47 -32.92
N THR A 187 25.40 13.95 -32.80
CA THR A 187 26.52 13.42 -33.60
C THR A 187 27.22 12.22 -32.98
N LYS A 188 26.87 11.82 -31.73
CA LYS A 188 27.62 10.78 -31.01
C LYS A 188 26.80 9.81 -30.18
N ILE A 189 25.49 9.99 -30.06
CA ILE A 189 24.64 9.19 -29.17
C ILE A 189 23.39 8.78 -29.93
N ASP A 190 23.09 7.48 -29.93
CA ASP A 190 21.87 6.94 -30.52
C ASP A 190 20.69 7.01 -29.54
N ILE A 191 20.97 6.72 -28.25
CA ILE A 191 19.95 6.61 -27.21
C ILE A 191 20.44 7.24 -25.92
N GLN A 192 19.60 8.03 -25.28
CA GLN A 192 19.77 8.47 -23.90
C GLN A 192 18.78 7.75 -22.98
N ILE A 193 19.27 7.26 -21.86
CA ILE A 193 18.47 6.58 -20.86
C ILE A 193 18.48 7.40 -19.58
N GLN A 194 17.34 7.87 -19.19
CA GLN A 194 17.18 8.70 -18.02
C GLN A 194 16.49 7.88 -16.92
N VAL A 195 17.13 7.76 -15.75
CA VAL A 195 16.61 7.01 -14.61
C VAL A 195 16.19 7.99 -13.53
N GLY A 196 14.88 8.13 -13.38
CA GLY A 196 14.24 8.98 -12.38
C GLY A 196 13.88 8.24 -11.10
N LEU A 197 13.10 8.91 -10.24
CA LEU A 197 12.53 8.32 -9.02
C LEU A 197 11.58 7.17 -9.37
N LYS A 198 11.35 6.33 -8.36
CA LYS A 198 10.37 5.24 -8.44
C LYS A 198 8.96 5.77 -8.16
#